data_8771f0186d1c06d1edc68219a8ab0b67
#
_entry.id   8771f0186d1c06d1edc68219a8ab0b67
#
_cell.length_a   1.000
_cell.length_b   1.000
_cell.length_c   1.000
_cell.angle_alpha   90.00
_cell.angle_beta   90.00
_cell.angle_gamma   90.00
#
_symmetry.space_group_name_H-M   'P 1'
#
loop_
_entity.id
_entity.type
_entity.pdbx_description
1 polymer ?
#
loop_
_entity_poly.entity_id
_entity_poly.type
_entity_poly.pdbx_seq_one_letter_code
_entity_poly.pdbx_strand_id
1 'polypeptide(L)'
;AYITTDEEGNQITAFHPGAMSFSHLNSIPPDRDICIGIVSPDGKEGMQLHAEQFVELDIPFIFDPGQGMPMFNGAELLKFIDQATWMTLNDYESELMQERTGLSLVQMAERVEALIITLGGKGSKIYTKGECILIPPAKPKALLDPTGCGDAYRAGLLYGLMNELDWETTGRIASLMGAIKV
;
A
#
# COMPACT_ATOMS: atom_id res chain seq x y z
N ALA A 1 -16.84 9.55 -5.20
CA ALA A 1 -15.84 9.82 -6.26
C ALA A 1 -16.51 9.76 -7.63
N TYR A 2 -16.03 10.60 -8.55
CA TYR A 2 -16.33 10.53 -9.97
C TYR A 2 -15.01 10.31 -10.69
N ILE A 3 -14.87 9.17 -11.35
CA ILE A 3 -13.64 8.78 -12.05
C ILE A 3 -13.93 8.81 -13.54
N THR A 4 -13.16 9.61 -14.28
CA THR A 4 -13.22 9.65 -15.75
C THR A 4 -11.93 9.03 -16.27
N THR A 5 -12.05 8.01 -17.11
CA THR A 5 -10.92 7.30 -17.71
C THR A 5 -10.90 7.62 -19.21
N ASP A 6 -9.73 7.96 -19.77
CA ASP A 6 -9.54 8.12 -21.20
C ASP A 6 -9.27 6.78 -21.90
N GLU A 7 -9.16 6.81 -23.23
CA GLU A 7 -8.90 5.61 -24.05
C GLU A 7 -7.51 5.01 -23.79
N GLU A 8 -6.59 5.76 -23.19
CA GLU A 8 -5.23 5.32 -22.84
C GLU A 8 -5.15 4.75 -21.42
N GLY A 9 -6.26 4.80 -20.65
CA GLY A 9 -6.35 4.32 -19.28
C GLY A 9 -5.94 5.33 -18.20
N ASN A 10 -5.67 6.60 -18.58
CA ASN A 10 -5.42 7.66 -17.60
C ASN A 10 -6.70 8.06 -16.90
N GLN A 11 -6.64 8.29 -15.60
CA GLN A 11 -7.81 8.60 -14.78
C GLN A 11 -7.72 9.99 -14.17
N ILE A 12 -8.82 10.73 -14.26
CA ILE A 12 -9.05 11.97 -13.49
C ILE A 12 -10.15 11.69 -12.48
N THR A 13 -9.85 11.90 -11.20
CA THR A 13 -10.79 11.65 -10.10
C THR A 13 -11.23 12.96 -9.46
N ALA A 14 -12.52 13.24 -9.47
CA ALA A 14 -13.13 14.25 -8.63
C ALA A 14 -13.63 13.55 -7.34
N PHE A 15 -13.05 13.92 -6.21
CA PHE A 15 -13.29 13.26 -4.94
C PHE A 15 -13.73 14.23 -3.86
N HIS A 16 -14.78 13.88 -3.15
CA HIS A 16 -15.22 14.56 -1.93
C HIS A 16 -15.17 13.55 -0.76
N PRO A 17 -14.31 13.77 0.26
CA PRO A 17 -14.05 12.79 1.30
C PRO A 17 -15.24 12.52 2.21
N GLY A 18 -16.13 13.50 2.42
CA GLY A 18 -17.28 13.31 3.31
C GLY A 18 -16.87 12.90 4.73
N ALA A 19 -17.44 11.80 5.22
CA ALA A 19 -17.14 11.26 6.55
C ALA A 19 -15.68 10.82 6.72
N MET A 20 -14.98 10.49 5.63
CA MET A 20 -13.57 10.12 5.64
C MET A 20 -12.66 11.21 6.22
N SER A 21 -13.04 12.51 6.08
CA SER A 21 -12.31 13.61 6.73
C SER A 21 -12.34 13.57 8.26
N PHE A 22 -13.19 12.74 8.85
CA PHE A 22 -13.39 12.59 10.29
C PHE A 22 -12.97 11.21 10.79
N SER A 23 -12.19 10.47 10.02
CA SER A 23 -11.72 9.11 10.38
C SER A 23 -10.95 9.11 11.71
N HIS A 24 -10.25 10.19 12.03
CA HIS A 24 -9.55 10.38 13.31
C HIS A 24 -10.48 10.33 14.55
N LEU A 25 -11.80 10.47 14.37
CA LEU A 25 -12.75 10.30 15.47
C LEU A 25 -13.00 8.83 15.84
N ASN A 26 -12.55 7.90 15.01
CA ASN A 26 -12.57 6.47 15.28
C ASN A 26 -11.19 6.04 15.79
N SER A 27 -11.17 5.23 16.82
CA SER A 27 -9.95 4.63 17.34
C SER A 27 -9.87 3.17 16.94
N ILE A 28 -8.65 2.67 16.77
CA ILE A 28 -8.42 1.23 16.67
C ILE A 28 -8.73 0.62 18.02
N PRO A 29 -9.69 -0.33 18.12
CA PRO A 29 -10.00 -0.95 19.40
C PRO A 29 -8.79 -1.75 19.88
N PRO A 30 -8.49 -1.77 21.18
CA PRO A 30 -7.42 -2.57 21.74
C PRO A 30 -7.82 -4.06 21.77
N ASP A 31 -8.34 -4.55 20.68
CA ASP A 31 -8.80 -5.91 20.50
C ASP A 31 -7.63 -6.79 20.03
N ARG A 32 -7.42 -7.90 20.73
CA ARG A 32 -6.32 -8.81 20.45
C ARG A 32 -6.57 -9.72 19.24
N ASP A 33 -7.76 -9.65 18.66
CA ASP A 33 -8.10 -10.42 17.45
C ASP A 33 -7.62 -9.72 16.16
N ILE A 34 -7.07 -8.49 16.25
CA ILE A 34 -6.46 -7.82 15.10
C ILE A 34 -5.02 -8.28 14.93
N CYS A 35 -4.76 -9.08 13.91
CA CYS A 35 -3.42 -9.62 13.64
C CYS A 35 -2.57 -8.70 12.76
N ILE A 36 -3.19 -7.98 11.84
CA ILE A 36 -2.53 -7.10 10.86
C ILE A 36 -3.43 -5.91 10.58
N GLY A 37 -2.83 -4.72 10.45
CA GLY A 37 -3.47 -3.51 9.98
C GLY A 37 -3.03 -3.09 8.58
N ILE A 38 -3.76 -2.14 8.01
CA ILE A 38 -3.34 -1.39 6.83
C ILE A 38 -3.73 0.08 7.00
N VAL A 39 -2.76 0.98 6.81
CA VAL A 39 -2.99 2.42 6.74
C VAL A 39 -2.99 2.80 5.26
N SER A 40 -4.18 2.89 4.69
CA SER A 40 -4.45 3.26 3.29
C SER A 40 -4.98 4.69 3.19
N PRO A 41 -5.16 5.26 1.97
CA PRO A 41 -5.64 6.62 1.80
C PRO A 41 -6.92 6.92 2.56
N ASP A 42 -6.83 7.85 3.49
CA ASP A 42 -7.91 8.31 4.37
C ASP A 42 -7.70 9.79 4.73
N GLY A 43 -8.45 10.33 5.66
CA GLY A 43 -8.19 11.66 6.22
C GLY A 43 -6.78 11.74 6.82
N LYS A 44 -6.09 12.86 6.56
CA LYS A 44 -4.68 13.05 7.00
C LYS A 44 -4.48 12.72 8.48
N GLU A 45 -5.32 13.30 9.34
CA GLU A 45 -5.25 13.10 10.79
C GLU A 45 -5.55 11.65 11.18
N GLY A 46 -6.50 11.00 10.48
CA GLY A 46 -6.85 9.60 10.70
C GLY A 46 -5.70 8.66 10.37
N MET A 47 -5.06 8.85 9.22
CA MET A 47 -3.89 8.04 8.84
C MET A 47 -2.76 8.15 9.88
N GLN A 48 -2.46 9.37 10.36
CA GLN A 48 -1.43 9.59 11.37
C GLN A 48 -1.79 8.92 12.71
N LEU A 49 -3.02 9.14 13.18
CA LEU A 49 -3.50 8.58 14.43
C LEU A 49 -3.53 7.05 14.40
N HIS A 50 -4.06 6.47 13.33
CA HIS A 50 -4.17 5.01 13.23
C HIS A 50 -2.79 4.34 13.14
N ALA A 51 -1.83 4.95 12.45
CA ALA A 51 -0.45 4.44 12.44
C ALA A 51 0.17 4.46 13.86
N GLU A 52 -0.02 5.55 14.61
CA GLU A 52 0.42 5.65 15.99
C GLU A 52 -0.24 4.59 16.89
N GLN A 53 -1.55 4.39 16.73
CA GLN A 53 -2.29 3.39 17.49
C GLN A 53 -1.87 1.95 17.16
N PHE A 54 -1.57 1.64 15.90
CA PHE A 54 -1.01 0.33 15.55
C PHE A 54 0.33 0.07 16.24
N VAL A 55 1.21 1.08 16.30
CA VAL A 55 2.47 0.98 17.04
C VAL A 55 2.23 0.80 18.54
N GLU A 56 1.34 1.60 19.14
CA GLU A 56 1.01 1.52 20.58
C GLU A 56 0.41 0.17 20.98
N LEU A 57 -0.35 -0.45 20.08
CA LEU A 57 -1.00 -1.74 20.30
C LEU A 57 -0.13 -2.94 19.90
N ASP A 58 1.10 -2.70 19.42
CA ASP A 58 2.01 -3.73 18.88
C ASP A 58 1.35 -4.57 17.77
N ILE A 59 0.58 -3.92 16.91
CA ILE A 59 -0.09 -4.53 15.75
C ILE A 59 0.73 -4.19 14.50
N PRO A 60 1.28 -5.19 13.79
CA PRO A 60 2.00 -4.95 12.56
C PRO A 60 1.06 -4.41 11.47
N PHE A 61 1.53 -3.46 10.66
CA PHE A 61 0.70 -2.89 9.62
C PHE A 61 1.46 -2.59 8.32
N ILE A 62 0.70 -2.58 7.22
CA ILE A 62 1.15 -2.13 5.92
C ILE A 62 0.87 -0.63 5.81
N PHE A 63 1.87 0.17 5.45
CA PHE A 63 1.68 1.55 5.01
C PHE A 63 1.49 1.59 3.49
N ASP A 64 0.34 2.08 3.08
CA ASP A 64 -0.09 2.26 1.70
C ASP A 64 -0.59 3.69 1.49
N PRO A 65 0.31 4.65 1.24
CA PRO A 65 -0.10 6.05 1.12
C PRO A 65 -0.99 6.33 -0.07
N GLY A 66 -0.83 5.61 -1.18
CA GLY A 66 -1.64 5.74 -2.38
C GLY A 66 -1.89 7.21 -2.77
N GLN A 67 -3.12 7.53 -3.11
CA GLN A 67 -3.56 8.88 -3.45
C GLN A 67 -3.48 9.88 -2.28
N GLY A 68 -3.29 9.42 -1.05
CA GLY A 68 -3.10 10.24 0.15
C GLY A 68 -1.72 10.88 0.27
N MET A 69 -0.72 10.35 -0.45
CA MET A 69 0.67 10.80 -0.33
C MET A 69 0.86 12.32 -0.51
N PRO A 70 0.17 13.02 -1.42
CA PRO A 70 0.32 14.47 -1.55
C PRO A 70 -0.03 15.29 -0.30
N MET A 71 -0.80 14.75 0.63
CA MET A 71 -1.19 15.42 1.88
C MET A 71 -0.04 15.52 2.90
N PHE A 72 1.04 14.74 2.72
CA PHE A 72 2.13 14.61 3.68
C PHE A 72 3.41 15.27 3.18
N ASN A 73 4.14 15.90 4.09
CA ASN A 73 5.51 16.36 3.83
C ASN A 73 6.51 15.21 4.06
N GLY A 74 7.80 15.46 3.70
CA GLY A 74 8.83 14.43 3.81
C GLY A 74 9.05 13.90 5.23
N ALA A 75 8.98 14.77 6.25
CA ALA A 75 9.16 14.37 7.65
C ALA A 75 8.00 13.47 8.14
N GLU A 76 6.76 13.79 7.73
CA GLU A 76 5.59 12.97 8.03
C GLU A 76 5.67 11.60 7.34
N LEU A 77 6.13 11.56 6.08
CA LEU A 77 6.34 10.31 5.36
C LEU A 77 7.45 9.46 5.98
N LEU A 78 8.56 10.07 6.42
CA LEU A 78 9.61 9.36 7.15
C LEU A 78 9.08 8.73 8.44
N LYS A 79 8.20 9.44 9.17
CA LYS A 79 7.58 8.88 10.37
C LYS A 79 6.74 7.64 10.07
N PHE A 80 5.95 7.64 9.00
CA PHE A 80 5.19 6.45 8.58
C PHE A 80 6.11 5.29 8.21
N ILE A 81 7.21 5.56 7.47
CA ILE A 81 8.19 4.53 7.12
C ILE A 81 8.80 3.89 8.37
N ASP A 82 9.13 4.71 9.38
CA ASP A 82 9.73 4.22 10.63
C ASP A 82 8.72 3.48 11.53
N GLN A 83 7.42 3.69 11.34
CA GLN A 83 6.35 3.03 12.09
C GLN A 83 5.83 1.74 11.43
N ALA A 84 5.87 1.69 10.11
CA ALA A 84 5.28 0.60 9.35
C ALA A 84 6.11 -0.69 9.42
N THR A 85 5.46 -1.84 9.49
CA THR A 85 6.11 -3.14 9.35
C THR A 85 6.41 -3.43 7.88
N TRP A 86 5.45 -3.14 7.00
CA TRP A 86 5.58 -3.31 5.55
C TRP A 86 5.10 -2.05 4.84
N MET A 87 5.58 -1.84 3.62
CA MET A 87 5.15 -0.72 2.79
C MET A 87 4.82 -1.19 1.38
N THR A 88 3.73 -0.65 0.80
CA THR A 88 3.37 -0.91 -0.60
C THR A 88 3.18 0.41 -1.35
N LEU A 89 3.78 0.49 -2.54
CA LEU A 89 3.74 1.64 -3.42
C LEU A 89 3.57 1.16 -4.86
N ASN A 90 3.02 1.99 -5.73
CA ASN A 90 3.22 1.78 -7.17
C ASN A 90 4.53 2.46 -7.64
N ASP A 91 4.86 2.33 -8.93
CA ASP A 91 6.07 2.91 -9.52
C ASP A 91 6.11 4.44 -9.35
N TYR A 92 5.02 5.14 -9.69
CA TYR A 92 4.92 6.59 -9.52
C TYR A 92 5.03 7.02 -8.05
N GLU A 93 4.31 6.35 -7.16
CA GLU A 93 4.36 6.62 -5.72
C GLU A 93 5.77 6.40 -5.17
N SER A 94 6.49 5.40 -5.67
CA SER A 94 7.85 5.12 -5.24
C SER A 94 8.83 6.22 -5.62
N GLU A 95 8.67 6.82 -6.80
CA GLU A 95 9.47 7.98 -7.24
C GLU A 95 9.17 9.21 -6.37
N LEU A 96 7.89 9.49 -6.16
CA LEU A 96 7.46 10.62 -5.32
C LEU A 96 7.90 10.45 -3.86
N MET A 97 7.87 9.23 -3.32
CA MET A 97 8.36 8.93 -1.97
C MET A 97 9.85 9.22 -1.85
N GLN A 98 10.66 8.79 -2.83
CA GLN A 98 12.09 9.08 -2.87
C GLN A 98 12.36 10.60 -2.94
N GLU A 99 11.64 11.32 -3.79
CA GLU A 99 11.77 12.78 -3.92
C GLU A 99 11.48 13.49 -2.59
N ARG A 100 10.39 13.14 -1.93
CA ARG A 100 9.95 13.81 -0.70
C ARG A 100 10.76 13.47 0.54
N THR A 101 11.22 12.24 0.63
CA THR A 101 11.95 11.76 1.82
C THR A 101 13.47 11.86 1.68
N GLY A 102 13.97 11.95 0.45
CA GLY A 102 15.41 11.88 0.13
C GLY A 102 16.00 10.47 0.29
N LEU A 103 15.17 9.45 0.57
CA LEU A 103 15.61 8.06 0.70
C LEU A 103 15.53 7.34 -0.65
N SER A 104 16.54 6.54 -0.97
CA SER A 104 16.43 5.55 -2.06
C SER A 104 15.53 4.38 -1.68
N LEU A 105 15.09 3.58 -2.67
CA LEU A 105 14.30 2.36 -2.43
C LEU A 105 15.00 1.40 -1.47
N VAL A 106 16.32 1.26 -1.60
CA VAL A 106 17.12 0.39 -0.72
C VAL A 106 17.09 0.91 0.72
N GLN A 107 17.30 2.21 0.92
CA GLN A 107 17.24 2.80 2.25
C GLN A 107 15.86 2.72 2.89
N MET A 108 14.78 2.83 2.10
CA MET A 108 13.42 2.59 2.60
C MET A 108 13.20 1.12 2.97
N ALA A 109 13.67 0.19 2.13
CA ALA A 109 13.55 -1.24 2.38
C ALA A 109 14.35 -1.73 3.61
N GLU A 110 15.41 -1.01 3.99
CA GLU A 110 16.17 -1.28 5.22
C GLU A 110 15.42 -0.88 6.51
N ARG A 111 14.37 -0.06 6.40
CA ARG A 111 13.59 0.44 7.54
C ARG A 111 12.32 -0.36 7.80
N VAL A 112 11.89 -1.20 6.85
CA VAL A 112 10.70 -2.03 6.94
C VAL A 112 11.07 -3.50 6.72
N GLU A 113 10.23 -4.43 7.12
CA GLU A 113 10.47 -5.86 6.85
C GLU A 113 10.38 -6.20 5.35
N ALA A 114 9.49 -5.52 4.63
CA ALA A 114 9.44 -5.58 3.17
C ALA A 114 8.83 -4.30 2.57
N LEU A 115 9.44 -3.87 1.44
CA LEU A 115 8.94 -2.83 0.56
C LEU A 115 8.45 -3.46 -0.74
N ILE A 116 7.18 -3.31 -1.04
CA ILE A 116 6.53 -3.86 -2.23
C ILE A 116 6.31 -2.73 -3.25
N ILE A 117 6.82 -2.88 -4.46
CA ILE A 117 6.61 -1.92 -5.56
C ILE A 117 5.82 -2.62 -6.67
N THR A 118 4.59 -2.18 -6.89
CA THR A 118 3.75 -2.67 -7.99
C THR A 118 4.06 -1.92 -9.29
N LEU A 119 4.13 -2.64 -10.41
CA LEU A 119 4.52 -2.15 -11.73
C LEU A 119 3.43 -2.41 -12.78
N GLY A 120 2.18 -2.48 -12.37
CA GLY A 120 1.05 -2.79 -13.22
C GLY A 120 1.23 -4.09 -13.99
N GLY A 121 1.04 -4.07 -15.31
CA GLY A 121 1.20 -5.23 -16.17
C GLY A 121 2.62 -5.82 -16.25
N LYS A 122 3.60 -5.20 -15.57
CA LYS A 122 4.99 -5.72 -15.48
C LYS A 122 5.23 -6.53 -14.20
N GLY A 123 4.22 -6.70 -13.33
CA GLY A 123 4.32 -7.43 -12.08
C GLY A 123 4.71 -6.55 -10.89
N SER A 124 5.55 -7.05 -10.01
CA SER A 124 5.99 -6.30 -8.82
C SER A 124 7.39 -6.70 -8.38
N LYS A 125 7.97 -5.86 -7.51
CA LYS A 125 9.24 -6.11 -6.83
C LYS A 125 8.99 -6.11 -5.33
N ILE A 126 9.58 -7.06 -4.62
CA ILE A 126 9.53 -7.14 -3.17
C ILE A 126 10.96 -7.06 -2.65
N TYR A 127 11.29 -5.98 -1.95
CA TYR A 127 12.58 -5.79 -1.31
C TYR A 127 12.45 -6.25 0.14
N THR A 128 13.21 -7.24 0.54
CA THR A 128 13.21 -7.81 1.90
C THR A 128 14.57 -8.41 2.22
N LYS A 129 15.04 -8.24 3.44
CA LYS A 129 16.29 -8.83 3.95
C LYS A 129 17.51 -8.63 3.04
N GLY A 130 17.60 -7.48 2.37
CA GLY A 130 18.69 -7.16 1.44
C GLY A 130 18.57 -7.80 0.04
N GLU A 131 17.48 -8.51 -0.24
CA GLU A 131 17.18 -9.13 -1.52
C GLU A 131 16.04 -8.39 -2.25
N CYS A 132 15.96 -8.58 -3.57
CA CYS A 132 14.87 -8.10 -4.38
C CYS A 132 14.25 -9.28 -5.15
N ILE A 133 13.04 -9.66 -4.76
CA ILE A 133 12.27 -10.74 -5.37
C ILE A 133 11.40 -10.13 -6.48
N LEU A 134 11.55 -10.64 -7.70
CA LEU A 134 10.75 -10.23 -8.86
C LEU A 134 9.52 -11.13 -8.98
N ILE A 135 8.34 -10.53 -8.91
CA ILE A 135 7.07 -11.25 -9.07
C ILE A 135 6.53 -10.99 -10.48
N PRO A 136 6.41 -12.02 -11.32
CA PRO A 136 5.84 -11.84 -12.64
C PRO A 136 4.35 -11.48 -12.55
N PRO A 137 3.82 -10.74 -13.55
CA PRO A 137 2.39 -10.46 -13.60
C PRO A 137 1.61 -11.74 -13.88
N ALA A 138 0.51 -11.94 -13.17
CA ALA A 138 -0.47 -12.93 -13.56
C ALA A 138 -1.22 -12.44 -14.81
N LYS A 139 -1.53 -13.36 -15.73
CA LYS A 139 -2.22 -13.01 -16.98
C LYS A 139 -3.72 -12.88 -16.73
N PRO A 140 -4.34 -11.70 -16.91
CA PRO A 140 -5.78 -11.54 -16.79
C PRO A 140 -6.51 -12.23 -17.95
N LYS A 141 -7.77 -12.61 -17.74
CA LYS A 141 -8.62 -13.17 -18.79
C LYS A 141 -9.05 -12.10 -19.81
N ALA A 142 -9.28 -10.90 -19.34
CA ALA A 142 -9.63 -9.71 -20.12
C ALA A 142 -9.10 -8.47 -19.38
N LEU A 143 -8.89 -7.39 -20.12
CA LEU A 143 -8.58 -6.07 -19.56
C LEU A 143 -9.83 -5.22 -19.71
N LEU A 144 -10.59 -5.03 -18.65
CA LEU A 144 -11.88 -4.33 -18.66
C LEU A 144 -11.80 -3.01 -17.88
N ASP A 145 -11.36 -3.08 -16.63
CA ASP A 145 -11.30 -1.93 -15.73
C ASP A 145 -10.19 -2.12 -14.69
N PRO A 146 -9.10 -1.33 -14.73
CA PRO A 146 -7.99 -1.44 -13.78
C PRO A 146 -8.32 -0.90 -12.39
N THR A 147 -9.47 -0.22 -12.20
CA THR A 147 -9.86 0.36 -10.91
C THR A 147 -9.97 -0.74 -9.85
N GLY A 148 -9.25 -0.58 -8.72
CA GLY A 148 -9.25 -1.55 -7.62
C GLY A 148 -8.32 -2.75 -7.81
N CYS A 149 -7.52 -2.82 -8.89
CA CYS A 149 -6.51 -3.86 -9.03
C CYS A 149 -5.45 -3.76 -7.93
N GLY A 150 -5.10 -2.54 -7.53
CA GLY A 150 -4.22 -2.28 -6.38
C GLY A 150 -4.80 -2.82 -5.08
N ASP A 151 -6.09 -2.59 -4.82
CA ASP A 151 -6.77 -3.06 -3.61
C ASP A 151 -6.83 -4.59 -3.59
N ALA A 152 -7.13 -5.22 -4.73
CA ALA A 152 -7.11 -6.67 -4.88
C ALA A 152 -5.70 -7.25 -4.65
N TYR A 153 -4.66 -6.57 -5.15
CA TYR A 153 -3.27 -6.94 -4.88
C TYR A 153 -2.96 -6.92 -3.38
N ARG A 154 -3.36 -5.84 -2.68
CA ARG A 154 -3.19 -5.70 -1.23
C ARG A 154 -3.94 -6.76 -0.44
N ALA A 155 -5.14 -7.13 -0.86
CA ALA A 155 -5.88 -8.25 -0.27
C ALA A 155 -5.09 -9.57 -0.37
N GLY A 156 -4.42 -9.81 -1.51
CA GLY A 156 -3.53 -10.95 -1.68
C GLY A 156 -2.28 -10.90 -0.79
N LEU A 157 -1.71 -9.71 -0.59
CA LEU A 157 -0.60 -9.51 0.37
C LEU A 157 -1.04 -9.83 1.79
N LEU A 158 -2.16 -9.28 2.24
CA LEU A 158 -2.71 -9.53 3.58
C LEU A 158 -2.97 -11.03 3.80
N TYR A 159 -3.54 -11.71 2.79
CA TYR A 159 -3.73 -13.17 2.87
C TYR A 159 -2.42 -13.92 3.05
N GLY A 160 -1.38 -13.59 2.28
CA GLY A 160 -0.07 -14.22 2.38
C GLY A 160 0.58 -13.98 3.75
N LEU A 161 0.54 -12.74 4.24
CA LEU A 161 1.08 -12.35 5.54
C LEU A 161 0.36 -13.07 6.70
N MET A 162 -0.98 -13.09 6.68
CA MET A 162 -1.76 -13.77 7.72
C MET A 162 -1.53 -15.28 7.76
N ASN A 163 -1.13 -15.89 6.63
CA ASN A 163 -0.84 -17.32 6.55
C ASN A 163 0.67 -17.62 6.59
N GLU A 164 1.50 -16.63 6.92
CA GLU A 164 2.97 -16.75 7.06
C GLU A 164 3.63 -17.38 5.82
N LEU A 165 3.10 -17.08 4.62
CA LEU A 165 3.65 -17.58 3.37
C LEU A 165 4.94 -16.83 3.01
N ASP A 166 5.84 -17.51 2.27
CA ASP A 166 7.02 -16.85 1.75
C ASP A 166 6.66 -15.71 0.78
N TRP A 167 7.60 -14.78 0.57
CA TRP A 167 7.35 -13.58 -0.24
C TRP A 167 7.09 -13.87 -1.71
N GLU A 168 7.67 -14.92 -2.28
CA GLU A 168 7.40 -15.29 -3.68
C GLU A 168 5.95 -15.78 -3.83
N THR A 169 5.50 -16.68 -2.95
CA THR A 169 4.14 -17.18 -2.93
C THR A 169 3.13 -16.06 -2.65
N THR A 170 3.41 -15.22 -1.64
CA THR A 170 2.60 -14.06 -1.28
C THR A 170 2.44 -13.11 -2.46
N GLY A 171 3.54 -12.74 -3.12
CA GLY A 171 3.53 -11.87 -4.29
C GLY A 171 2.78 -12.46 -5.49
N ARG A 172 2.89 -13.76 -5.73
CA ARG A 172 2.14 -14.46 -6.79
C ARG A 172 0.64 -14.48 -6.53
N ILE A 173 0.22 -14.70 -5.28
CA ILE A 173 -1.19 -14.60 -4.87
C ILE A 173 -1.70 -13.19 -5.08
N ALA A 174 -0.95 -12.18 -4.62
CA ALA A 174 -1.29 -10.78 -4.79
C ALA A 174 -1.43 -10.39 -6.28
N SER A 175 -0.47 -10.84 -7.12
CA SER A 175 -0.52 -10.64 -8.58
C SER A 175 -1.75 -11.29 -9.21
N LEU A 176 -2.10 -12.51 -8.78
CA LEU A 176 -3.30 -13.21 -9.26
C LEU A 176 -4.58 -12.47 -8.88
N MET A 177 -4.69 -11.99 -7.65
CA MET A 177 -5.86 -11.21 -7.19
C MET A 177 -6.03 -9.94 -8.03
N GLY A 178 -4.95 -9.18 -8.30
CA GLY A 178 -4.98 -8.04 -9.20
C GLY A 178 -5.43 -8.41 -10.62
N ALA A 179 -4.92 -9.52 -11.17
CA ALA A 179 -5.29 -9.99 -12.51
C ALA A 179 -6.74 -10.51 -12.63
N ILE A 180 -7.33 -10.98 -11.54
CA ILE A 180 -8.74 -11.39 -11.50
C ILE A 180 -9.65 -10.16 -11.49
N LYS A 181 -9.21 -9.06 -10.85
CA LYS A 181 -10.00 -7.83 -10.71
C LYS A 181 -10.03 -7.02 -12.00
N VAL A 182 -9.00 -7.05 -12.82
CA VAL A 182 -8.82 -6.18 -14.01
C VAL A 182 -9.87 -6.35 -15.11
#